data_8ddb530dab92923ac17c31431436b663
#
_entry.id   8ddb530dab92923ac17c31431436b663
#
_cell.length_a   1.000
_cell.length_b   1.000
_cell.length_c   1.000
_cell.angle_alpha   90.00
_cell.angle_beta   90.00
_cell.angle_gamma   90.00
#
_symmetry.space_group_name_H-M   'P 1'
#
loop_
_entity.id
_entity.type
_entity.pdbx_description
1 polymer ?
#
loop_
_entity_poly.entity_id
_entity_poly.type
_entity_poly.pdbx_seq_one_letter_code
_entity_poly.pdbx_strand_id
1 'polypeptide(L)'
;MKRGTLMKTYSISEVAKELNLTIYTLRYYDKERLMPFVERSPNGVRLFKDSDISTLRIIECLKSTGMPIKDIKTFIDWCTEGDSTLQERHDLFMERKATVERQMADLMKTMEVIDHKCSYYKEALAAGTEEIHRDKKIEIQ
;
A
#
# COMPACT_ATOMS: atom_id res chain seq x y z
N MET A 1 -5.26 16.84 29.64
CA MET A 1 -4.95 17.30 29.05
C MET A 1 -4.09 17.98 29.04
N LYS A 2 -3.80 18.06 28.76
CA LYS A 2 -3.17 18.66 28.69
C LYS A 2 -3.40 19.79 28.41
N ARG A 3 -3.57 20.28 28.90
CA ARG A 3 -3.89 21.31 28.70
C ARG A 3 -3.08 22.25 28.29
N GLY A 4 -3.11 22.99 28.11
CA GLY A 4 -2.24 23.98 27.60
C GLY A 4 -1.40 23.53 26.42
N THR A 5 -1.41 22.28 26.09
CA THR A 5 -0.66 21.73 24.98
C THR A 5 -1.54 21.76 23.73
N LEU A 6 -1.07 22.48 22.71
CA LEU A 6 -1.79 22.52 21.44
C LEU A 6 -1.48 21.29 20.63
N MET A 7 -2.50 20.62 20.14
CA MET A 7 -2.31 19.49 19.26
C MET A 7 -1.80 19.97 17.92
N LYS A 8 -0.71 19.37 17.44
CA LYS A 8 -0.18 19.70 16.13
C LYS A 8 -1.10 19.18 15.04
N THR A 9 -1.37 20.03 14.06
CA THR A 9 -2.17 19.65 12.91
C THR A 9 -1.39 19.93 11.63
N TYR A 10 -1.81 19.26 10.57
CA TYR A 10 -1.15 19.34 9.28
C TYR A 10 -2.18 19.66 8.20
N SER A 11 -1.75 20.40 7.19
CA SER A 11 -2.60 20.67 6.04
C SER A 11 -2.63 19.47 5.11
N ILE A 12 -3.60 19.45 4.19
CA ILE A 12 -3.68 18.38 3.21
C ILE A 12 -2.39 18.34 2.35
N SER A 13 -1.80 19.51 2.06
CA SER A 13 -0.55 19.56 1.29
C SER A 13 0.60 18.92 2.05
N GLU A 14 0.70 19.19 3.35
CA GLU A 14 1.73 18.61 4.18
C GLU A 14 1.59 17.09 4.27
N VAL A 15 0.35 16.61 4.44
CA VAL A 15 0.09 15.18 4.51
C VAL A 15 0.40 14.49 3.19
N ALA A 16 0.01 15.10 2.08
CA ALA A 16 0.30 14.55 0.76
C ALA A 16 1.81 14.37 0.58
N LYS A 17 2.57 15.39 0.97
CA LYS A 17 4.03 15.34 0.87
C LYS A 17 4.61 14.25 1.77
N GLU A 18 4.13 14.18 3.02
CA GLU A 18 4.61 13.21 3.98
C GLU A 18 4.38 11.78 3.52
N LEU A 19 3.23 11.52 2.90
CA LEU A 19 2.84 10.17 2.47
C LEU A 19 3.21 9.88 1.03
N ASN A 20 3.83 10.84 0.35
CA ASN A 20 4.17 10.72 -1.07
C ASN A 20 2.92 10.43 -1.91
N LEU A 21 1.85 11.16 -1.61
CA LEU A 21 0.59 11.08 -2.33
C LEU A 21 0.30 12.43 -2.97
N THR A 22 -0.64 12.44 -3.90
CA THR A 22 -1.12 13.70 -4.47
C THR A 22 -2.28 14.21 -3.62
N ILE A 23 -2.50 15.52 -3.64
CA ILE A 23 -3.66 16.12 -2.98
C ILE A 23 -4.93 15.54 -3.61
N TYR A 24 -4.91 15.30 -4.91
CA TYR A 24 -6.02 14.69 -5.62
C TYR A 24 -6.40 13.33 -5.00
N THR A 25 -5.42 12.49 -4.71
CA THR A 25 -5.65 11.18 -4.09
C THR A 25 -6.32 11.35 -2.73
N LEU A 26 -5.84 12.30 -1.91
CA LEU A 26 -6.44 12.52 -0.59
C LEU A 26 -7.85 13.05 -0.70
N ARG A 27 -8.13 13.91 -1.67
CA ARG A 27 -9.50 14.39 -1.90
C ARG A 27 -10.41 13.25 -2.37
N TYR A 28 -9.88 12.36 -3.17
CA TYR A 28 -10.62 11.18 -3.60
C TYR A 28 -10.97 10.30 -2.41
N TYR A 29 -10.01 10.08 -1.50
CA TYR A 29 -10.27 9.31 -0.28
C TYR A 29 -11.37 9.96 0.56
N ASP A 30 -11.35 11.27 0.66
CA ASP A 30 -12.37 12.00 1.41
C ASP A 30 -13.74 11.81 0.75
N LYS A 31 -13.80 11.91 -0.56
CA LYS A 31 -15.03 11.69 -1.31
C LYS A 31 -15.56 10.27 -1.11
N GLU A 32 -14.67 9.29 -1.04
CA GLU A 32 -15.04 7.90 -0.82
C GLU A 32 -15.25 7.57 0.65
N ARG A 33 -15.20 8.58 1.52
CA ARG A 33 -15.46 8.48 2.95
C ARG A 33 -14.48 7.58 3.69
N LEU A 34 -13.23 7.58 3.23
CA LEU A 34 -12.16 6.84 3.91
C LEU A 34 -11.54 7.61 5.05
N MET A 35 -11.91 8.89 5.23
CA MET A 35 -11.31 9.75 6.24
C MET A 35 -12.37 10.44 7.10
N PRO A 36 -13.36 9.69 7.65
CA PRO A 36 -14.37 10.33 8.48
C PRO A 36 -13.81 10.87 9.78
N PHE A 37 -12.61 10.41 10.16
CA PHE A 37 -11.93 10.81 11.39
C PHE A 37 -11.22 12.17 11.28
N VAL A 38 -11.07 12.71 10.07
CA VAL A 38 -10.37 13.99 9.88
C VAL A 38 -11.30 15.15 10.20
N GLU A 39 -10.83 16.02 11.09
CA GLU A 39 -11.59 17.19 11.51
C GLU A 39 -11.44 18.33 10.54
N ARG A 40 -12.36 19.27 10.61
CA ARG A 40 -12.31 20.49 9.80
C ARG A 40 -12.38 21.71 10.70
N SER A 41 -11.71 22.78 10.27
CA SER A 41 -11.82 24.06 10.94
C SER A 41 -13.24 24.64 10.71
N PRO A 42 -13.64 25.70 11.44
CA PRO A 42 -14.93 26.32 11.22
C PRO A 42 -15.19 26.77 9.79
N ASN A 43 -14.13 27.10 9.04
CA ASN A 43 -14.28 27.50 7.65
C ASN A 43 -14.03 26.34 6.66
N GLY A 44 -14.10 25.10 7.16
CA GLY A 44 -14.11 23.93 6.30
C GLY A 44 -12.76 23.37 5.87
N VAL A 45 -11.67 23.90 6.41
CA VAL A 45 -10.32 23.41 6.07
C VAL A 45 -10.03 22.15 6.87
N ARG A 46 -9.49 21.13 6.19
CA ARG A 46 -9.14 19.87 6.83
C ARG A 46 -7.95 20.04 7.77
N LEU A 47 -8.07 19.46 8.96
CA LEU A 47 -7.03 19.51 9.99
C LEU A 47 -6.63 18.08 10.33
N PHE A 48 -5.46 17.67 9.84
CA PHE A 48 -4.96 16.31 10.04
C PHE A 48 -4.11 16.24 11.30
N LYS A 49 -4.30 15.19 12.09
CA LYS A 49 -3.52 14.91 13.29
C LYS A 49 -2.54 13.77 13.00
N ASP A 50 -1.56 13.57 13.88
CA ASP A 50 -0.63 12.45 13.74
C ASP A 50 -1.35 11.11 13.64
N SER A 51 -2.41 10.92 14.44
CA SER A 51 -3.18 9.68 14.38
C SER A 51 -3.87 9.49 13.02
N ASP A 52 -4.26 10.60 12.39
CA ASP A 52 -4.87 10.55 11.06
C ASP A 52 -3.85 10.10 10.02
N ILE A 53 -2.63 10.60 10.13
CA ILE A 53 -1.56 10.21 9.22
C ILE A 53 -1.25 8.72 9.40
N SER A 54 -1.22 8.24 10.64
CA SER A 54 -1.03 6.80 10.90
C SER A 54 -2.11 5.96 10.25
N THR A 55 -3.36 6.40 10.34
CA THR A 55 -4.48 5.69 9.71
C THR A 55 -4.34 5.69 8.19
N LEU A 56 -3.92 6.83 7.62
CA LEU A 56 -3.71 6.90 6.17
C LEU A 56 -2.60 5.95 5.72
N ARG A 57 -1.56 5.76 6.53
CA ARG A 57 -0.51 4.78 6.21
C ARG A 57 -1.08 3.37 6.18
N ILE A 58 -2.01 3.04 7.08
CA ILE A 58 -2.69 1.74 7.05
C ILE A 58 -3.51 1.60 5.77
N ILE A 59 -4.23 2.66 5.38
CA ILE A 59 -5.01 2.65 4.14
C ILE A 59 -4.10 2.36 2.95
N GLU A 60 -2.94 3.03 2.88
CA GLU A 60 -1.98 2.80 1.79
C GLU A 60 -1.43 1.38 1.83
N CYS A 61 -1.20 0.84 3.02
CA CYS A 61 -0.75 -0.53 3.18
C CYS A 61 -1.77 -1.52 2.60
N LEU A 62 -3.04 -1.37 2.99
CA LEU A 62 -4.10 -2.24 2.49
C LEU A 62 -4.27 -2.11 0.98
N LYS A 63 -4.21 -0.88 0.48
CA LYS A 63 -4.33 -0.62 -0.95
C LYS A 63 -3.21 -1.32 -1.72
N SER A 64 -2.00 -1.33 -1.18
CA SER A 64 -0.85 -1.94 -1.84
C SER A 64 -0.97 -3.46 -1.95
N THR A 65 -1.83 -4.08 -1.14
CA THR A 65 -2.09 -5.51 -1.26
C THR A 65 -3.11 -5.84 -2.34
N GLY A 66 -3.70 -4.80 -2.96
CA GLY A 66 -4.75 -4.97 -3.96
C GLY A 66 -6.16 -4.91 -3.41
N MET A 67 -6.32 -4.49 -2.15
CA MET A 67 -7.66 -4.40 -1.57
C MET A 67 -8.47 -3.28 -2.22
N PRO A 68 -9.70 -3.57 -2.67
CA PRO A 68 -10.55 -2.53 -3.25
C PRO A 68 -10.91 -1.45 -2.24
N ILE A 69 -11.14 -0.24 -2.73
CA ILE A 69 -11.48 0.90 -1.89
C ILE A 69 -12.71 0.62 -1.00
N LYS A 70 -13.72 -0.06 -1.55
CA LYS A 70 -14.93 -0.34 -0.77
C LYS A 70 -14.64 -1.24 0.44
N ASP A 71 -13.67 -2.14 0.31
CA ASP A 71 -13.30 -3.04 1.40
C ASP A 71 -12.45 -2.31 2.44
N ILE A 72 -11.61 -1.38 1.98
CA ILE A 72 -10.86 -0.51 2.89
C ILE A 72 -11.86 0.33 3.70
N LYS A 73 -12.92 0.82 3.05
CA LYS A 73 -13.94 1.59 3.75
C LYS A 73 -14.61 0.75 4.84
N THR A 74 -14.88 -0.52 4.57
CA THR A 74 -15.45 -1.42 5.58
C THR A 74 -14.54 -1.48 6.81
N PHE A 75 -13.23 -1.59 6.59
CA PHE A 75 -12.27 -1.58 7.69
C PHE A 75 -12.34 -0.27 8.48
N ILE A 76 -12.40 0.86 7.78
CA ILE A 76 -12.51 2.16 8.45
C ILE A 76 -13.79 2.25 9.27
N ASP A 77 -14.89 1.74 8.72
CA ASP A 77 -16.17 1.71 9.45
C ASP A 77 -16.05 0.86 10.72
N TRP A 78 -15.38 -0.28 10.63
CA TRP A 78 -15.14 -1.11 11.81
C TRP A 78 -14.34 -0.37 12.88
N CYS A 79 -13.33 0.38 12.46
CA CYS A 79 -12.54 1.18 13.40
C CYS A 79 -13.41 2.21 14.10
N THR A 80 -14.35 2.81 13.37
CA THR A 80 -15.26 3.80 13.93
C THR A 80 -16.24 3.16 14.93
N GLU A 81 -16.70 1.93 14.64
CA GLU A 81 -17.57 1.21 15.56
C GLU A 81 -16.88 0.84 16.87
N GLY A 82 -15.57 0.59 16.82
CA GLY A 82 -14.79 0.34 18.02
C GLY A 82 -14.57 -1.13 18.32
N ASP A 83 -14.40 -1.43 19.61
CA ASP A 83 -13.93 -2.73 20.08
C ASP A 83 -14.79 -3.91 19.67
N SER A 84 -16.07 -3.69 19.41
CA SER A 84 -16.95 -4.78 18.97
C SER A 84 -16.53 -5.38 17.63
N THR A 85 -15.63 -4.72 16.90
CA THR A 85 -15.17 -5.17 15.58
C THR A 85 -13.72 -5.64 15.58
N LEU A 86 -13.14 -5.89 16.77
CA LEU A 86 -11.74 -6.32 16.83
C LEU A 86 -11.50 -7.63 16.10
N GLN A 87 -12.44 -8.58 16.19
CA GLN A 87 -12.28 -9.87 15.53
C GLN A 87 -12.24 -9.68 14.00
N GLU A 88 -13.19 -8.91 13.48
CA GLU A 88 -13.25 -8.64 12.03
C GLU A 88 -11.98 -7.98 11.54
N ARG A 89 -11.47 -7.03 12.31
CA ARG A 89 -10.24 -6.32 11.92
C ARG A 89 -9.03 -7.24 11.96
N HIS A 90 -8.95 -8.10 12.97
CA HIS A 90 -7.86 -9.07 13.07
C HIS A 90 -7.92 -10.04 11.89
N ASP A 91 -9.10 -10.57 11.59
CA ASP A 91 -9.27 -11.52 10.50
C ASP A 91 -8.91 -10.90 9.15
N LEU A 92 -9.25 -9.62 8.97
CA LEU A 92 -8.91 -8.91 7.75
C LEU A 92 -7.39 -8.88 7.55
N PHE A 93 -6.64 -8.55 8.58
CA PHE A 93 -5.18 -8.48 8.46
C PHE A 93 -4.56 -9.87 8.29
N MET A 94 -5.11 -10.90 8.92
CA MET A 94 -4.63 -12.27 8.70
C MET A 94 -4.83 -12.68 7.24
N GLU A 95 -5.96 -12.31 6.65
CA GLU A 95 -6.22 -12.59 5.25
C GLU A 95 -5.28 -11.81 4.34
N ARG A 96 -5.06 -10.53 4.66
CA ARG A 96 -4.14 -9.71 3.87
C ARG A 96 -2.71 -10.26 3.93
N LYS A 97 -2.30 -10.75 5.10
CA LYS A 97 -0.99 -11.38 5.24
C LYS A 97 -0.86 -12.58 4.30
N ALA A 98 -1.88 -13.43 4.26
CA ALA A 98 -1.86 -14.59 3.37
C ALA A 98 -1.78 -14.15 1.90
N THR A 99 -2.50 -13.09 1.54
CA THR A 99 -2.47 -12.56 0.18
C THR A 99 -1.08 -12.07 -0.18
N VAL A 100 -0.43 -11.33 0.73
CA VAL A 100 0.91 -10.81 0.49
C VAL A 100 1.92 -11.96 0.37
N GLU A 101 1.77 -12.98 1.20
CA GLU A 101 2.64 -14.16 1.12
C GLU A 101 2.55 -14.82 -0.25
N ARG A 102 1.33 -14.92 -0.81
CA ARG A 102 1.16 -15.47 -2.16
C ARG A 102 1.78 -14.56 -3.22
N GLN A 103 1.63 -13.26 -3.07
CA GLN A 103 2.23 -12.29 -3.99
C GLN A 103 3.74 -12.40 -3.98
N MET A 104 4.32 -12.55 -2.79
CA MET A 104 5.77 -12.72 -2.65
C MET A 104 6.23 -14.01 -3.32
N ALA A 105 5.50 -15.12 -3.13
CA ALA A 105 5.85 -16.39 -3.75
C ALA A 105 5.81 -16.29 -5.27
N ASP A 106 4.78 -15.60 -5.80
CA ASP A 106 4.66 -15.41 -7.25
C ASP A 106 5.81 -14.57 -7.80
N LEU A 107 6.21 -13.52 -7.07
CA LEU A 107 7.33 -12.69 -7.48
C LEU A 107 8.65 -13.46 -7.43
N MET A 108 8.80 -14.38 -6.47
CA MET A 108 9.99 -15.22 -6.39
C MET A 108 10.12 -16.10 -7.63
N LYS A 109 9.00 -16.65 -8.11
CA LYS A 109 9.01 -17.42 -9.35
C LYS A 109 9.40 -16.57 -10.54
N THR A 110 8.87 -15.35 -10.60
CA THR A 110 9.24 -14.40 -11.65
C THR A 110 10.73 -14.09 -11.60
N MET A 111 11.27 -13.91 -10.40
CA MET A 111 12.69 -13.63 -10.22
C MET A 111 13.56 -14.76 -10.76
N GLU A 112 13.12 -16.02 -10.54
CA GLU A 112 13.87 -17.19 -11.07
C GLU A 112 14.01 -17.11 -12.58
N VAL A 113 12.93 -16.74 -13.28
CA VAL A 113 12.96 -16.61 -14.72
C VAL A 113 13.91 -15.49 -15.15
N ILE A 114 13.82 -14.35 -14.45
CA ILE A 114 14.67 -13.20 -14.76
C ILE A 114 16.13 -13.53 -14.50
N ASP A 115 16.43 -14.17 -13.37
CA ASP A 115 17.81 -14.57 -13.05
C ASP A 115 18.38 -15.52 -14.11
N HIS A 116 17.55 -16.45 -14.57
CA HIS A 116 17.96 -17.37 -15.63
C HIS A 116 18.33 -16.60 -16.90
N LYS A 117 17.51 -15.62 -17.28
CA LYS A 117 17.79 -14.79 -18.46
C LYS A 117 19.00 -13.90 -18.26
N CYS A 118 19.25 -13.42 -17.06
CA CYS A 118 20.45 -12.65 -16.77
C CYS A 118 21.69 -13.48 -17.02
N SER A 119 21.70 -14.73 -16.56
CA SER A 119 22.81 -15.64 -16.79
C SER A 119 22.94 -15.98 -18.25
N TYR A 120 21.83 -16.24 -18.91
CA TYR A 120 21.78 -16.55 -20.34
C TYR A 120 22.48 -15.47 -21.16
N TYR A 121 22.07 -14.23 -20.96
CA TYR A 121 22.63 -13.13 -21.77
C TYR A 121 24.03 -12.74 -21.33
N LYS A 122 24.38 -12.95 -20.07
CA LYS A 122 25.76 -12.74 -19.64
C LYS A 122 26.68 -13.67 -20.41
N GLU A 123 26.31 -14.94 -20.55
CA GLU A 123 27.10 -15.92 -21.30
C GLU A 123 27.12 -15.59 -22.79
N ALA A 124 25.97 -15.21 -23.33
CA ALA A 124 25.91 -14.86 -24.75
C ALA A 124 26.77 -13.64 -25.07
N LEU A 125 26.77 -12.64 -24.17
CA LEU A 125 27.59 -11.45 -24.34
C LEU A 125 29.08 -11.81 -24.34
N ALA A 126 29.49 -12.67 -23.44
CA ALA A 126 30.88 -13.11 -23.36
C ALA A 126 31.31 -13.85 -24.63
N ALA A 127 30.39 -14.62 -25.21
CA ALA A 127 30.68 -15.39 -26.45
C ALA A 127 30.43 -14.55 -27.70
N GLY A 128 29.75 -13.41 -27.58
CA GLY A 128 29.43 -12.60 -28.74
C GLY A 128 28.25 -13.13 -29.57
N THR A 129 27.52 -14.14 -29.06
CA THR A 129 26.44 -14.78 -29.78
C THR A 129 25.60 -15.66 -28.86
N GLU A 130 24.33 -15.83 -29.20
CA GLU A 130 23.44 -16.78 -28.51
C GLU A 130 23.65 -18.21 -28.97
N GLU A 131 24.43 -18.44 -30.02
CA GLU A 131 24.59 -19.76 -30.56
C GLU A 131 25.10 -20.78 -29.53
N ILE A 132 25.79 -20.29 -28.50
CA ILE A 132 26.29 -21.18 -27.42
C ILE A 132 25.11 -21.80 -26.64
N HIS A 133 23.91 -21.26 -26.80
CA HIS A 133 22.72 -21.76 -26.09
C HIS A 133 21.76 -22.49 -27.03
N ARG A 134 22.15 -22.76 -28.26
CA ARG A 134 21.25 -23.33 -29.25
C ARG A 134 20.48 -24.54 -28.75
N ASP A 135 21.14 -25.45 -28.05
CA ASP A 135 20.51 -26.67 -27.56
C ASP A 135 19.63 -26.43 -26.33
N LYS A 136 19.65 -25.25 -25.78
CA LYS A 136 18.90 -24.90 -24.57
C LYS A 136 17.72 -23.99 -24.84
N LYS A 137 17.47 -23.60 -26.10
CA LYS A 137 16.44 -22.60 -26.40
C LYS A 137 15.05 -23.04 -25.99
N ILE A 138 14.76 -24.32 -26.10
CA ILE A 138 13.43 -24.86 -25.78
C ILE A 138 13.10 -24.65 -24.31
N GLU A 139 14.09 -24.62 -23.44
CA GLU A 139 13.88 -24.50 -22.00
C GLU A 139 13.47 -23.10 -21.56
N ILE A 140 13.48 -22.14 -22.46
CA ILE A 140 13.31 -20.72 -22.10
C ILE A 140 11.89 -20.24 -22.29
N GLN A 141 10.97 -21.10 -22.54
CA GLN A 141 9.56 -20.77 -22.80
C GLN A 141 8.89 -19.98 -21.70
#